data_c323070d694a995af5ace28fd576cc0e
#
_entry.id   c323070d694a995af5ace28fd576cc0e
#
_cell.length_a   1.000
_cell.length_b   1.000
_cell.length_c   1.000
_cell.angle_alpha   90.00
_cell.angle_beta   90.00
_cell.angle_gamma   90.00
#
_symmetry.space_group_name_H-M   'P 1'
#
loop_
_entity.id
_entity.type
_entity.pdbx_description
1 polymer ?
#
loop_
_entity_poly.entity_id
_entity_poly.type
_entity_poly.pdbx_seq_one_letter_code
_entity_poly.pdbx_strand_id
1 'polypeptide(L)'
;MTTRVETAAPQLVVMLTYNDFTVGNAEEIFEQARDSMAVCWGMKDQPLPPERMKALFRRMKECGKTTALEVVGYDGDAAANGARLAAECGCDMLMGTKFHQPVADFCREKGIRYLPFVGIISGRPSVLTGTIGEIVAEAKDVIKRGAYGVDLLGYRYAGDAVRLNQELVDSLGDEKVCIAGSVDSLTRLDEIKETAPWAFTIGSAFFDKKFGGSVRDQIDKVCRYVTSVDGY
;
A
#
# COMPACT_ATOMS: atom_id res chain seq x y z
N MET A 1 11.39 7.97 -30.50
CA MET A 1 10.05 8.23 -29.95
C MET A 1 9.53 6.90 -29.42
N THR A 2 9.71 6.65 -28.14
CA THR A 2 9.19 5.44 -27.49
C THR A 2 7.73 5.75 -27.14
N THR A 3 6.80 5.10 -27.80
CA THR A 3 5.39 5.13 -27.45
C THR A 3 5.25 4.61 -26.02
N ARG A 4 4.97 5.50 -25.06
CA ARG A 4 4.49 5.07 -23.75
C ARG A 4 3.21 4.25 -23.99
N VAL A 5 3.24 2.99 -23.62
CA VAL A 5 2.02 2.19 -23.48
C VAL A 5 1.15 2.94 -22.47
N GLU A 6 -0.13 3.16 -22.78
CA GLU A 6 -1.08 3.75 -21.81
C GLU A 6 -1.09 2.83 -20.57
N THR A 7 -0.34 3.20 -19.56
CA THR A 7 -0.37 2.52 -18.27
C THR A 7 -1.69 2.90 -17.59
N ALA A 8 -2.39 1.90 -17.04
CA ALA A 8 -3.57 2.17 -16.22
C ALA A 8 -3.21 3.14 -15.09
N ALA A 9 -4.10 4.08 -14.77
CA ALA A 9 -3.86 5.04 -13.70
C ALA A 9 -3.53 4.34 -12.36
N PRO A 10 -2.62 4.90 -11.54
CA PRO A 10 -2.25 4.34 -10.26
C PRO A 10 -3.45 4.11 -9.34
N GLN A 11 -3.55 2.93 -8.72
CA GLN A 11 -4.66 2.59 -7.83
C GLN A 11 -4.44 3.15 -6.42
N LEU A 12 -5.43 3.86 -5.88
CA LEU A 12 -5.43 4.24 -4.48
C LEU A 12 -5.80 3.05 -3.59
N VAL A 13 -4.94 2.74 -2.61
CA VAL A 13 -5.25 1.88 -1.46
C VAL A 13 -5.57 2.78 -0.27
N VAL A 14 -6.83 2.84 0.14
CA VAL A 14 -7.24 3.60 1.33
C VAL A 14 -6.87 2.80 2.57
N MET A 15 -5.96 3.35 3.38
CA MET A 15 -5.56 2.73 4.63
C MET A 15 -6.33 3.31 5.81
N LEU A 16 -7.08 2.49 6.53
CA LEU A 16 -7.78 2.89 7.75
C LEU A 16 -6.80 3.04 8.92
N THR A 17 -5.75 3.83 8.70
CA THR A 17 -4.62 3.97 9.62
C THR A 17 -4.27 5.42 9.91
N TYR A 18 -3.93 5.69 11.17
CA TYR A 18 -3.40 6.95 11.63
C TYR A 18 -2.13 6.72 12.45
N ASN A 19 -1.04 7.42 12.15
CA ASN A 19 0.26 7.27 12.81
C ASN A 19 0.73 5.80 12.92
N ASP A 20 0.63 5.05 11.82
CA ASP A 20 1.03 3.65 11.70
C ASP A 20 0.19 2.64 12.52
N PHE A 21 -1.00 3.04 12.98
CA PHE A 21 -1.96 2.15 13.65
C PHE A 21 -3.32 2.19 12.97
N THR A 22 -4.00 1.06 12.94
CA THR A 22 -5.41 1.03 12.52
C THR A 22 -6.25 1.83 13.51
N VAL A 23 -7.12 2.71 12.99
CA VAL A 23 -7.96 3.56 13.83
C VAL A 23 -9.03 2.75 14.56
N GLY A 24 -9.33 3.13 15.80
CA GLY A 24 -10.27 2.39 16.66
C GLY A 24 -11.72 2.37 16.14
N ASN A 25 -12.11 3.32 15.28
CA ASN A 25 -13.41 3.43 14.63
C ASN A 25 -13.37 3.11 13.12
N ALA A 26 -12.50 2.16 12.73
CA ALA A 26 -12.27 1.81 11.33
C ALA A 26 -13.56 1.38 10.60
N GLU A 27 -14.45 0.66 11.28
CA GLU A 27 -15.73 0.22 10.73
C GLU A 27 -16.64 1.41 10.38
N GLU A 28 -16.73 2.40 11.29
CA GLU A 28 -17.52 3.61 11.07
C GLU A 28 -17.00 4.42 9.88
N ILE A 29 -15.69 4.63 9.80
CA ILE A 29 -15.06 5.35 8.70
C ILE A 29 -15.28 4.62 7.38
N PHE A 30 -15.15 3.29 7.35
CA PHE A 30 -15.44 2.51 6.16
C PHE A 30 -16.90 2.68 5.71
N GLU A 31 -17.88 2.52 6.62
CA GLU A 31 -19.30 2.67 6.27
C GLU A 31 -19.64 4.07 5.73
N GLN A 32 -19.01 5.13 6.26
CA GLN A 32 -19.19 6.50 5.77
C GLN A 32 -18.62 6.71 4.35
N ALA A 33 -17.59 5.95 3.96
CA ALA A 33 -16.88 6.14 2.71
C ALA A 33 -16.91 4.92 1.76
N ARG A 34 -17.65 3.85 2.07
CA ARG A 34 -17.68 2.61 1.28
C ARG A 34 -18.10 2.80 -0.17
N ASP A 35 -18.98 3.78 -0.43
CA ASP A 35 -19.48 4.09 -1.77
C ASP A 35 -18.57 5.08 -2.53
N SER A 36 -17.36 5.35 -2.00
CA SER A 36 -16.34 6.14 -2.70
C SER A 36 -15.77 5.40 -3.91
N MET A 37 -15.07 6.15 -4.76
CA MET A 37 -14.45 5.61 -5.99
C MET A 37 -13.33 4.62 -5.70
N ALA A 38 -12.73 4.60 -4.50
CA ALA A 38 -11.64 3.68 -4.18
C ALA A 38 -12.14 2.23 -4.13
N VAL A 39 -11.44 1.36 -4.85
CA VAL A 39 -11.71 -0.08 -4.89
C VAL A 39 -10.85 -0.89 -3.93
N CYS A 40 -9.67 -0.37 -3.55
CA CYS A 40 -8.74 -1.03 -2.63
C CYS A 40 -8.77 -0.39 -1.24
N TRP A 41 -8.93 -1.22 -0.21
CA TRP A 41 -8.99 -0.79 1.19
C TRP A 41 -8.11 -1.68 2.05
N GLY A 42 -7.44 -1.07 3.01
CA GLY A 42 -6.54 -1.80 3.88
C GLY A 42 -6.53 -1.27 5.31
N MET A 43 -5.91 -2.05 6.16
CA MET A 43 -5.59 -1.68 7.54
C MET A 43 -4.30 -2.35 7.97
N LYS A 44 -3.74 -1.92 9.11
CA LYS A 44 -2.59 -2.58 9.74
C LYS A 44 -3.05 -3.65 10.72
N ASP A 45 -2.14 -4.59 11.01
CA ASP A 45 -2.35 -5.72 11.91
C ASP A 45 -2.56 -5.33 13.39
N GLN A 46 -2.46 -4.03 13.73
CA GLN A 46 -2.59 -3.49 15.09
C GLN A 46 -3.37 -2.17 15.08
N PRO A 47 -4.05 -1.79 16.18
CA PRO A 47 -4.28 -2.54 17.43
C PRO A 47 -5.62 -3.27 17.47
N LEU A 48 -6.38 -3.39 16.36
CA LEU A 48 -7.71 -4.02 16.40
C LEU A 48 -7.62 -5.51 16.72
N PRO A 49 -8.55 -6.04 17.54
CA PRO A 49 -8.66 -7.47 17.75
C PRO A 49 -8.94 -8.22 16.43
N PRO A 50 -8.39 -9.45 16.25
CA PRO A 50 -8.57 -10.24 15.02
C PRO A 50 -10.02 -10.41 14.58
N GLU A 51 -10.94 -10.61 15.51
CA GLU A 51 -12.36 -10.80 15.20
C GLU A 51 -13.01 -9.55 14.59
N ARG A 52 -12.63 -8.34 15.07
CA ARG A 52 -13.08 -7.09 14.46
C ARG A 52 -12.48 -6.91 13.07
N MET A 53 -11.21 -7.25 12.89
CA MET A 53 -10.56 -7.21 11.58
C MET A 53 -11.23 -8.14 10.57
N LYS A 54 -11.51 -9.40 10.98
CA LYS A 54 -12.24 -10.37 10.15
C LYS A 54 -13.62 -9.86 9.73
N ALA A 55 -14.36 -9.29 10.68
CA ALA A 55 -15.69 -8.72 10.41
C ALA A 55 -15.62 -7.57 9.41
N LEU A 56 -14.66 -6.63 9.59
CA LEU A 56 -14.50 -5.48 8.73
C LEU A 56 -14.02 -5.89 7.32
N PHE A 57 -13.05 -6.77 7.19
CA PHE A 57 -12.60 -7.27 5.88
C PHE A 57 -13.73 -8.01 5.14
N ARG A 58 -14.52 -8.83 5.84
CA ARG A 58 -15.73 -9.46 5.26
C ARG A 58 -16.67 -8.38 4.71
N ARG A 59 -16.95 -7.36 5.53
CA ARG A 59 -17.83 -6.26 5.15
C ARG A 59 -17.31 -5.49 3.93
N MET A 60 -16.00 -5.22 3.85
CA MET A 60 -15.38 -4.63 2.67
C MET A 60 -15.60 -5.47 1.43
N LYS A 61 -15.41 -6.78 1.52
CA LYS A 61 -15.61 -7.71 0.40
C LYS A 61 -17.08 -7.79 -0.04
N GLU A 62 -18.04 -7.78 0.89
CA GLU A 62 -19.47 -7.68 0.59
C GLU A 62 -19.82 -6.40 -0.20
N CYS A 63 -19.05 -5.33 0.01
CA CYS A 63 -19.15 -4.08 -0.75
C CYS A 63 -18.32 -4.10 -2.05
N GLY A 64 -17.78 -5.25 -2.46
CA GLY A 64 -17.00 -5.39 -3.70
C GLY A 64 -15.60 -4.79 -3.64
N LYS A 65 -15.06 -4.56 -2.42
CA LYS A 65 -13.72 -3.99 -2.27
C LYS A 65 -12.64 -5.07 -2.29
N THR A 66 -11.49 -4.74 -2.87
CA THR A 66 -10.24 -5.48 -2.72
C THR A 66 -9.61 -5.10 -1.38
N THR A 67 -9.08 -6.08 -0.66
CA THR A 67 -8.66 -5.90 0.73
C THR A 67 -7.17 -6.14 0.93
N ALA A 68 -6.54 -5.33 1.79
CA ALA A 68 -5.11 -5.40 2.11
C ALA A 68 -4.87 -5.38 3.62
N LEU A 69 -4.08 -6.33 4.11
CA LEU A 69 -3.51 -6.29 5.46
C LEU A 69 -2.05 -5.90 5.37
N GLU A 70 -1.66 -4.81 6.04
CA GLU A 70 -0.26 -4.38 6.15
C GLU A 70 0.29 -4.77 7.52
N VAL A 71 1.41 -5.49 7.54
CA VAL A 71 2.10 -5.95 8.75
C VAL A 71 3.37 -5.14 8.96
N VAL A 72 3.52 -4.54 10.16
CA VAL A 72 4.65 -3.67 10.51
C VAL A 72 5.64 -4.37 11.45
N GLY A 73 5.64 -5.68 11.49
CA GLY A 73 6.70 -6.48 12.09
C GLY A 73 7.68 -6.96 11.03
N TYR A 74 9.00 -6.88 11.30
CA TYR A 74 10.01 -7.12 10.26
C TYR A 74 10.72 -8.48 10.37
N ASP A 75 10.48 -9.23 11.45
CA ASP A 75 11.00 -10.58 11.64
C ASP A 75 10.10 -11.67 11.03
N GLY A 76 10.63 -12.88 10.95
CA GLY A 76 9.93 -14.01 10.35
C GLY A 76 8.66 -14.45 11.08
N ASP A 77 8.62 -14.26 12.40
CA ASP A 77 7.46 -14.64 13.21
C ASP A 77 6.31 -13.65 12.99
N ALA A 78 6.60 -12.35 12.98
CA ALA A 78 5.62 -11.32 12.63
C ALA A 78 5.07 -11.53 11.23
N ALA A 79 5.94 -11.81 10.26
CA ALA A 79 5.54 -12.08 8.87
C ALA A 79 4.63 -13.31 8.76
N ALA A 80 4.98 -14.42 9.44
CA ALA A 80 4.19 -15.65 9.44
C ALA A 80 2.83 -15.48 10.14
N ASN A 81 2.81 -14.74 11.28
CA ASN A 81 1.56 -14.42 11.98
C ASN A 81 0.66 -13.54 11.13
N GLY A 82 1.22 -12.50 10.48
CA GLY A 82 0.50 -11.64 9.57
C GLY A 82 -0.09 -12.39 8.37
N ALA A 83 0.66 -13.32 7.78
CA ALA A 83 0.17 -14.15 6.68
C ALA A 83 -1.01 -15.04 7.11
N ARG A 84 -0.92 -15.67 8.31
CA ARG A 84 -2.05 -16.44 8.86
C ARG A 84 -3.27 -15.56 9.10
N LEU A 85 -3.08 -14.40 9.71
CA LEU A 85 -4.16 -13.44 9.95
C LEU A 85 -4.80 -12.96 8.63
N ALA A 86 -4.00 -12.65 7.60
CA ALA A 86 -4.50 -12.28 6.29
C ALA A 86 -5.37 -13.39 5.67
N ALA A 87 -4.93 -14.65 5.76
CA ALA A 87 -5.69 -15.80 5.29
C ALA A 87 -7.00 -16.00 6.08
N GLU A 88 -6.96 -15.90 7.41
CA GLU A 88 -8.14 -15.99 8.27
C GLU A 88 -9.15 -14.87 8.02
N CYS A 89 -8.68 -13.68 7.69
CA CYS A 89 -9.50 -12.53 7.32
C CYS A 89 -10.00 -12.61 5.87
N GLY A 90 -9.49 -13.53 5.06
CA GLY A 90 -9.81 -13.64 3.63
C GLY A 90 -9.30 -12.43 2.83
N CYS A 91 -8.16 -11.85 3.23
CA CYS A 91 -7.56 -10.70 2.54
C CYS A 91 -7.08 -11.08 1.15
N ASP A 92 -7.17 -10.13 0.22
CA ASP A 92 -6.67 -10.31 -1.14
C ASP A 92 -5.17 -10.01 -1.25
N MET A 93 -4.65 -9.16 -0.34
CA MET A 93 -3.24 -8.76 -0.31
C MET A 93 -2.67 -8.80 1.12
N LEU A 94 -1.42 -9.25 1.21
CA LEU A 94 -0.55 -9.07 2.38
C LEU A 94 0.54 -8.08 1.98
N MET A 95 0.61 -6.97 2.68
CA MET A 95 1.59 -5.90 2.47
C MET A 95 2.49 -5.76 3.69
N GLY A 96 3.63 -5.10 3.50
CA GLY A 96 4.56 -4.89 4.61
C GLY A 96 5.39 -6.11 4.95
N THR A 97 6.04 -6.06 6.14
CA THR A 97 7.07 -7.02 6.57
C THR A 97 8.25 -7.15 5.61
N LYS A 98 9.32 -7.79 6.01
CA LYS A 98 10.43 -8.13 5.09
C LYS A 98 10.09 -9.42 4.35
N PHE A 99 10.70 -9.64 3.19
CA PHE A 99 10.48 -10.86 2.42
C PHE A 99 10.97 -12.10 3.18
N HIS A 100 10.07 -13.08 3.32
CA HIS A 100 10.37 -14.41 3.85
C HIS A 100 9.83 -15.47 2.90
N GLN A 101 10.68 -16.38 2.43
CA GLN A 101 10.28 -17.41 1.46
C GLN A 101 9.08 -18.26 1.93
N PRO A 102 9.01 -18.74 3.19
CA PRO A 102 7.86 -19.49 3.67
C PRO A 102 6.54 -18.69 3.61
N VAL A 103 6.61 -17.37 3.80
CA VAL A 103 5.44 -16.47 3.69
C VAL A 103 4.99 -16.34 2.23
N ALA A 104 5.93 -16.16 1.30
CA ALA A 104 5.63 -16.10 -0.12
C ALA A 104 4.98 -17.41 -0.61
N ASP A 105 5.49 -18.56 -0.18
CA ASP A 105 4.95 -19.87 -0.53
C ASP A 105 3.53 -20.07 0.07
N PHE A 106 3.32 -19.68 1.32
CA PHE A 106 2.02 -19.72 1.97
C PHE A 106 1.01 -18.79 1.28
N CYS A 107 1.39 -17.55 0.99
CA CYS A 107 0.52 -16.60 0.31
C CYS A 107 0.11 -17.12 -1.08
N ARG A 108 1.05 -17.68 -1.84
CA ARG A 108 0.76 -18.32 -3.14
C ARG A 108 -0.23 -19.46 -3.01
N GLU A 109 -0.07 -20.35 -2.00
CA GLU A 109 -1.00 -21.46 -1.73
C GLU A 109 -2.42 -20.95 -1.42
N LYS A 110 -2.51 -19.85 -0.66
CA LYS A 110 -3.80 -19.25 -0.25
C LYS A 110 -4.38 -18.28 -1.29
N GLY A 111 -3.70 -18.01 -2.40
CA GLY A 111 -4.12 -17.03 -3.40
C GLY A 111 -4.04 -15.58 -2.92
N ILE A 112 -3.18 -15.30 -1.95
CA ILE A 112 -2.94 -13.94 -1.40
C ILE A 112 -1.78 -13.31 -2.16
N ARG A 113 -1.95 -12.08 -2.64
CA ARG A 113 -0.90 -11.30 -3.29
C ARG A 113 0.04 -10.74 -2.20
N TYR A 114 1.30 -11.15 -2.23
CA TYR A 114 2.30 -10.72 -1.25
C TYR A 114 3.16 -9.59 -1.79
N LEU A 115 3.16 -8.45 -1.11
CA LEU A 115 3.97 -7.26 -1.43
C LEU A 115 4.84 -6.90 -0.21
N PRO A 116 6.03 -7.51 -0.07
CA PRO A 116 6.94 -7.19 1.04
C PRO A 116 7.56 -5.80 0.91
N PHE A 117 7.97 -5.23 2.05
CA PHE A 117 8.85 -4.08 2.08
C PHE A 117 10.22 -4.41 1.51
N VAL A 118 10.84 -3.42 0.85
CA VAL A 118 12.22 -3.48 0.37
C VAL A 118 13.05 -2.35 0.99
N GLY A 119 14.37 -2.55 1.07
CA GLY A 119 15.30 -1.67 1.73
C GLY A 119 15.39 -1.90 3.24
N ILE A 120 16.12 -1.05 3.95
CA ILE A 120 16.30 -1.14 5.40
C ILE A 120 15.23 -0.27 6.05
N ILE A 121 14.33 -0.91 6.81
CA ILE A 121 13.21 -0.23 7.47
C ILE A 121 13.40 -0.28 8.98
N SER A 122 13.20 0.86 9.63
CA SER A 122 13.33 1.00 11.07
C SER A 122 12.42 2.10 11.62
N GLY A 123 12.23 2.08 12.93
CA GLY A 123 11.48 3.12 13.64
C GLY A 123 9.95 2.98 13.54
N ARG A 124 9.28 3.86 14.28
CA ARG A 124 7.83 4.04 14.22
C ARG A 124 7.51 5.52 14.50
N PRO A 125 7.09 6.29 13.50
CA PRO A 125 6.77 5.87 12.12
C PRO A 125 7.98 5.25 11.38
N SER A 126 7.68 4.27 10.52
CA SER A 126 8.71 3.55 9.76
C SER A 126 9.47 4.48 8.82
N VAL A 127 10.79 4.38 8.79
CA VAL A 127 11.70 5.11 7.91
C VAL A 127 12.45 4.11 7.03
N LEU A 128 12.58 4.42 5.74
CA LEU A 128 13.35 3.65 4.77
C LEU A 128 14.76 4.22 4.60
N THR A 129 15.76 3.36 4.65
CA THR A 129 17.18 3.69 4.39
C THR A 129 17.83 2.65 3.47
N GLY A 130 19.10 2.88 3.13
CA GLY A 130 19.85 2.10 2.14
C GLY A 130 20.11 2.90 0.87
N THR A 131 20.90 2.39 -0.03
CA THR A 131 21.10 3.00 -1.34
C THR A 131 19.99 2.61 -2.32
N ILE A 132 19.68 3.47 -3.28
CA ILE A 132 18.67 3.19 -4.31
C ILE A 132 19.01 1.88 -5.06
N GLY A 133 20.28 1.69 -5.41
CA GLY A 133 20.73 0.48 -6.11
C GLY A 133 20.49 -0.81 -5.31
N GLU A 134 20.73 -0.80 -4.00
CA GLU A 134 20.45 -1.95 -3.12
C GLU A 134 18.96 -2.23 -3.02
N ILE A 135 18.13 -1.19 -2.89
CA ILE A 135 16.67 -1.30 -2.81
C ILE A 135 16.11 -1.89 -4.12
N VAL A 136 16.59 -1.41 -5.27
CA VAL A 136 16.19 -1.93 -6.59
C VAL A 136 16.63 -3.39 -6.77
N ALA A 137 17.85 -3.73 -6.35
CA ALA A 137 18.35 -5.10 -6.44
C ALA A 137 17.53 -6.05 -5.56
N GLU A 138 17.19 -5.65 -4.31
CA GLU A 138 16.34 -6.44 -3.42
C GLU A 138 14.93 -6.61 -4.02
N ALA A 139 14.34 -5.54 -4.58
CA ALA A 139 13.02 -5.61 -5.20
C ALA A 139 12.98 -6.64 -6.35
N LYS A 140 13.98 -6.64 -7.22
CA LYS A 140 14.12 -7.64 -8.29
C LYS A 140 14.28 -9.07 -7.74
N ASP A 141 15.04 -9.23 -6.66
CA ASP A 141 15.25 -10.56 -6.04
C ASP A 141 13.95 -11.10 -5.43
N VAL A 142 13.22 -10.30 -4.66
CA VAL A 142 11.99 -10.78 -3.99
C VAL A 142 10.89 -11.12 -5.00
N ILE A 143 10.78 -10.38 -6.11
CA ILE A 143 9.85 -10.69 -7.21
C ILE A 143 10.25 -12.01 -7.87
N LYS A 144 11.52 -12.20 -8.21
CA LYS A 144 12.03 -13.45 -8.77
C LYS A 144 11.75 -14.65 -7.85
N ARG A 145 11.72 -14.43 -6.55
CA ARG A 145 11.43 -15.44 -5.52
C ARG A 145 9.95 -15.64 -5.24
N GLY A 146 9.06 -14.95 -5.94
CA GLY A 146 7.62 -15.20 -5.93
C GLY A 146 6.79 -14.19 -5.16
N ALA A 147 7.33 -13.03 -4.80
CA ALA A 147 6.50 -11.89 -4.40
C ALA A 147 5.64 -11.44 -5.59
N TYR A 148 4.40 -11.01 -5.32
CA TYR A 148 3.51 -10.46 -6.35
C TYR A 148 3.96 -9.07 -6.82
N GLY A 149 4.62 -8.35 -5.95
CA GLY A 149 5.14 -7.01 -6.16
C GLY A 149 5.91 -6.56 -4.93
N VAL A 150 6.07 -5.27 -4.75
CA VAL A 150 6.75 -4.68 -3.58
C VAL A 150 5.93 -3.53 -2.98
N ASP A 151 6.03 -3.39 -1.66
CA ASP A 151 5.54 -2.24 -0.90
C ASP A 151 6.74 -1.33 -0.59
N LEU A 152 6.76 -0.14 -1.19
CA LEU A 152 7.86 0.80 -1.06
C LEU A 152 7.48 1.97 -0.15
N LEU A 153 8.14 2.13 0.98
CA LEU A 153 8.01 3.32 1.84
C LEU A 153 8.71 4.54 1.19
N GLY A 154 8.35 4.85 -0.04
CA GLY A 154 9.05 5.76 -0.92
C GLY A 154 9.19 7.16 -0.35
N TYR A 155 8.09 7.76 0.14
CA TYR A 155 8.14 9.10 0.72
C TYR A 155 8.56 9.13 2.21
N ARG A 156 8.95 8.01 2.76
CA ARG A 156 9.63 7.90 4.05
C ARG A 156 11.11 7.52 3.90
N TYR A 157 11.63 7.58 2.66
CA TYR A 157 13.04 7.38 2.39
C TYR A 157 13.87 8.54 2.92
N ALA A 158 14.99 8.23 3.60
CA ALA A 158 15.88 9.23 4.18
C ALA A 158 16.71 10.00 3.14
N GLY A 159 16.73 9.57 1.88
CA GLY A 159 17.38 10.21 0.76
C GLY A 159 16.41 10.93 -0.18
N ASP A 160 16.73 10.94 -1.47
CA ASP A 160 15.90 11.51 -2.52
C ASP A 160 14.72 10.56 -2.84
N ALA A 161 13.56 10.86 -2.26
CA ALA A 161 12.36 10.04 -2.38
C ALA A 161 11.80 10.00 -3.82
N VAL A 162 11.81 11.13 -4.52
CA VAL A 162 11.30 11.22 -5.90
C VAL A 162 12.15 10.35 -6.82
N ARG A 163 13.46 10.49 -6.69
CA ARG A 163 14.41 9.69 -7.45
C ARG A 163 14.28 8.19 -7.15
N LEU A 164 14.15 7.80 -5.88
CA LEU A 164 13.95 6.39 -5.50
C LEU A 164 12.68 5.81 -6.15
N ASN A 165 11.55 6.53 -6.01
CA ASN A 165 10.28 6.09 -6.56
C ASN A 165 10.37 5.88 -8.07
N GLN A 166 10.94 6.84 -8.80
CA GLN A 166 11.09 6.76 -10.24
C GLN A 166 12.03 5.63 -10.66
N GLU A 167 13.23 5.55 -10.07
CA GLU A 167 14.22 4.52 -10.42
C GLU A 167 13.69 3.10 -10.13
N LEU A 168 12.92 2.91 -9.04
CA LEU A 168 12.37 1.61 -8.72
C LEU A 168 11.29 1.20 -9.72
N VAL A 169 10.32 2.08 -10.01
CA VAL A 169 9.24 1.79 -10.96
C VAL A 169 9.82 1.53 -12.36
N ASP A 170 10.73 2.38 -12.84
CA ASP A 170 11.38 2.19 -14.14
C ASP A 170 12.19 0.88 -14.23
N SER A 171 12.86 0.51 -13.13
CA SER A 171 13.69 -0.70 -13.07
C SER A 171 12.89 -1.99 -13.02
N LEU A 172 11.66 -1.93 -12.53
CA LEU A 172 10.76 -3.09 -12.40
C LEU A 172 9.79 -3.23 -13.57
N GLY A 173 9.59 -2.16 -14.35
CA GLY A 173 8.73 -2.19 -15.54
C GLY A 173 7.27 -2.52 -15.20
N ASP A 174 6.76 -3.64 -15.73
CA ASP A 174 5.36 -4.06 -15.55
C ASP A 174 5.06 -4.68 -14.17
N GLU A 175 6.07 -4.85 -13.32
CA GLU A 175 5.90 -5.42 -11.99
C GLU A 175 5.16 -4.47 -11.05
N LYS A 176 4.52 -5.04 -10.02
CA LYS A 176 3.61 -4.29 -9.15
C LYS A 176 4.37 -3.56 -8.05
N VAL A 177 4.53 -2.25 -8.19
CA VAL A 177 5.07 -1.36 -7.14
C VAL A 177 3.91 -0.63 -6.49
N CYS A 178 3.77 -0.78 -5.17
CA CYS A 178 2.89 0.04 -4.35
C CYS A 178 3.74 1.07 -3.60
N ILE A 179 3.55 2.38 -3.88
CA ILE A 179 4.26 3.44 -3.17
C ILE A 179 3.48 3.81 -1.90
N ALA A 180 4.12 3.64 -0.76
CA ALA A 180 3.57 3.91 0.56
C ALA A 180 4.28 5.06 1.28
N GLY A 181 3.64 5.53 2.34
CA GLY A 181 4.18 6.51 3.27
C GLY A 181 4.01 7.96 2.81
N SER A 182 3.29 8.74 3.62
CA SER A 182 3.24 10.21 3.52
C SER A 182 2.82 10.81 2.16
N VAL A 183 1.91 10.18 1.42
CA VAL A 183 1.24 10.82 0.29
C VAL A 183 0.14 11.73 0.86
N ASP A 184 0.42 13.03 1.01
CA ASP A 184 -0.37 13.96 1.81
C ASP A 184 -0.62 15.33 1.16
N SER A 185 -0.29 15.48 -0.12
CA SER A 185 -0.41 16.75 -0.84
C SER A 185 -0.67 16.53 -2.34
N LEU A 186 -1.16 17.57 -3.03
CA LEU A 186 -1.34 17.52 -4.48
C LEU A 186 0.00 17.35 -5.21
N THR A 187 1.08 17.98 -4.73
CA THR A 187 2.43 17.79 -5.29
C THR A 187 2.83 16.30 -5.27
N ARG A 188 2.55 15.59 -4.16
CA ARG A 188 2.80 14.14 -4.08
C ARG A 188 1.93 13.32 -5.03
N LEU A 189 0.70 13.76 -5.29
CA LEU A 189 -0.16 13.14 -6.30
C LEU A 189 0.35 13.38 -7.72
N ASP A 190 0.94 14.56 -8.01
CA ASP A 190 1.60 14.83 -9.29
C ASP A 190 2.80 13.89 -9.48
N GLU A 191 3.66 13.75 -8.47
CA GLU A 191 4.79 12.81 -8.48
C GLU A 191 4.32 11.35 -8.68
N ILE A 192 3.19 10.94 -8.08
CA ILE A 192 2.57 9.62 -8.30
C ILE A 192 2.10 9.45 -9.75
N LYS A 193 1.47 10.49 -10.34
CA LYS A 193 1.06 10.46 -11.76
C LYS A 193 2.27 10.33 -12.69
N GLU A 194 3.33 11.08 -12.43
CA GLU A 194 4.57 11.06 -13.24
C GLU A 194 5.29 9.71 -13.12
N THR A 195 5.42 9.18 -11.91
CA THR A 195 6.06 7.90 -11.64
C THR A 195 5.23 6.72 -12.15
N ALA A 196 3.90 6.86 -12.17
CA ALA A 196 2.95 5.86 -12.62
C ALA A 196 3.15 4.46 -11.99
N PRO A 197 3.24 4.33 -10.65
CA PRO A 197 3.31 3.02 -9.99
C PRO A 197 2.00 2.25 -10.20
N TRP A 198 2.01 0.94 -9.91
CA TRP A 198 0.78 0.15 -9.92
C TRP A 198 -0.27 0.66 -8.90
N ALA A 199 0.19 1.02 -7.68
CA ALA A 199 -0.68 1.53 -6.62
C ALA A 199 0.07 2.47 -5.68
N PHE A 200 -0.68 3.18 -4.84
CA PHE A 200 -0.13 3.98 -3.74
C PHE A 200 -1.09 3.97 -2.56
N THR A 201 -0.57 4.18 -1.34
CA THR A 201 -1.36 4.16 -0.12
C THR A 201 -1.56 5.55 0.46
N ILE A 202 -2.75 5.82 0.98
CA ILE A 202 -3.04 6.99 1.82
C ILE A 202 -3.80 6.55 3.07
N GLY A 203 -3.29 6.95 4.25
CA GLY A 203 -3.92 6.75 5.55
C GLY A 203 -4.10 8.08 6.29
N SER A 204 -3.13 8.46 7.12
CA SER A 204 -3.19 9.64 8.02
C SER A 204 -3.65 10.92 7.34
N ALA A 205 -3.29 11.16 6.07
CA ALA A 205 -3.66 12.37 5.34
C ALA A 205 -5.18 12.57 5.21
N PHE A 206 -5.97 11.49 5.15
CA PHE A 206 -7.43 11.59 5.13
C PHE A 206 -7.98 12.02 6.49
N PHE A 207 -7.40 11.55 7.59
CA PHE A 207 -7.79 11.94 8.95
C PHE A 207 -7.36 13.37 9.27
N ASP A 208 -6.22 13.81 8.74
CA ASP A 208 -5.73 15.20 8.82
C ASP A 208 -6.45 16.15 7.85
N LYS A 209 -7.41 15.66 7.07
CA LYS A 209 -8.18 16.41 6.08
C LYS A 209 -7.32 17.15 5.04
N LYS A 210 -6.18 16.58 4.66
CA LYS A 210 -5.20 17.19 3.73
C LYS A 210 -5.79 17.50 2.35
N PHE A 211 -6.82 16.76 1.93
CA PHE A 211 -7.49 16.97 0.64
C PHE A 211 -8.85 17.68 0.76
N GLY A 212 -9.27 18.05 2.01
CA GLY A 212 -10.50 18.78 2.30
C GLY A 212 -11.79 17.96 2.23
N GLY A 213 -12.80 18.36 2.98
CA GLY A 213 -14.10 17.67 3.00
C GLY A 213 -14.16 16.45 3.95
N SER A 214 -15.19 15.62 3.76
CA SER A 214 -15.32 14.34 4.46
C SER A 214 -14.27 13.34 3.96
N VAL A 215 -14.09 12.20 4.66
CA VAL A 215 -13.19 11.13 4.19
C VAL A 215 -13.59 10.66 2.79
N ARG A 216 -14.88 10.47 2.53
CA ARG A 216 -15.39 10.12 1.21
C ARG A 216 -15.02 11.16 0.14
N ASP A 217 -15.27 12.46 0.41
CA ASP A 217 -14.96 13.52 -0.55
C ASP A 217 -13.48 13.57 -0.91
N GLN A 218 -12.61 13.38 0.10
CA GLN A 218 -11.17 13.34 -0.09
C GLN A 218 -10.74 12.15 -0.95
N ILE A 219 -11.28 10.95 -0.68
CA ILE A 219 -11.00 9.74 -1.47
C ILE A 219 -11.41 9.96 -2.92
N ASP A 220 -12.64 10.44 -3.16
CA ASP A 220 -13.14 10.68 -4.50
C ASP A 220 -12.32 11.74 -5.25
N LYS A 221 -11.88 12.79 -4.53
CA LYS A 221 -11.01 13.83 -5.08
C LYS A 221 -9.66 13.25 -5.51
N VAL A 222 -9.02 12.45 -4.66
CA VAL A 222 -7.74 11.79 -4.97
C VAL A 222 -7.88 10.85 -6.16
N CYS A 223 -8.92 10.02 -6.19
CA CYS A 223 -9.17 9.10 -7.30
C CYS A 223 -9.33 9.86 -8.63
N ARG A 224 -10.16 10.92 -8.66
CA ARG A 224 -10.31 11.74 -9.87
C ARG A 224 -9.01 12.42 -10.27
N TYR A 225 -8.25 12.93 -9.31
CA TYR A 225 -6.99 13.64 -9.57
C TYR A 225 -5.97 12.75 -10.27
N VAL A 226 -5.78 11.52 -9.80
CA VAL A 226 -4.78 10.61 -10.39
C VAL A 226 -5.24 9.98 -11.71
N THR A 227 -6.55 9.97 -11.99
CA THR A 227 -7.09 9.46 -13.26
C THR A 227 -7.28 10.54 -14.33
N SER A 228 -7.24 11.84 -13.98
CA SER A 228 -7.35 12.92 -14.94
C SER A 228 -6.10 13.02 -15.81
N VAL A 229 -6.29 13.14 -17.12
CA VAL A 229 -5.20 13.31 -18.11
C VAL A 229 -4.66 14.73 -18.07
N ASP A 230 -5.51 15.73 -17.67
CA ASP A 230 -5.16 17.14 -17.56
C ASP A 230 -5.15 17.56 -16.09
N GLY A 231 -4.08 18.27 -15.69
CA GLY A 231 -4.06 18.98 -14.41
C GLY A 231 -5.18 20.01 -14.35
N TYR A 232 -5.83 20.13 -13.20
CA TYR A 232 -6.79 21.21 -12.92
C TYR A 232 -6.09 22.55 -12.86
#